data_3ff6336357785c88da2bd0ed1d089d29
#
_entry.id   3ff6336357785c88da2bd0ed1d089d29
#
_cell.length_a   1.000
_cell.length_b   1.000
_cell.length_c   1.000
_cell.angle_alpha   90.00
_cell.angle_beta   90.00
_cell.angle_gamma   90.00
#
_symmetry.space_group_name_H-M   'P 1'
#
loop_
_entity.id
_entity.type
_entity.pdbx_description
1 polymer ?
#
loop_
_entity_poly.entity_id
_entity_poly.type
_entity_poly.pdbx_seq_one_letter_code
_entity_poly.pdbx_strand_id
1 'polypeptide(L)'
;MSDIDFQNGFICGMATKGLIKTVSQGSEGKRVARFTIGTTQNGWTAGEVDYLCDGVDDQEEIIQALNDLPETGGEVVILDGTYNITASINIPKDNVSLRGNGNATILKRMYNSTSTKSGPTARGLITLNEKSGCKIQGLQIDGNRATYTASSNCGIYLSSSSDNTVTGNTCNNSYYGIFLHSSSNDNTITGNTCNNNSYLGIFLDSSSNDNAITGNTCNNNSSSGIDLYSSSNNTVTNNTCTNNNYGIWLYNSNNNTITGNTCTNNYYGIDLYSSSNNTITGNTCNNNSYGIYLASSCNNTVTGNTCMRGTGQTSDYTSGQYTILLSGTGNNYNLISSNNCMGKAVVVKGGTGNSAWGNKFDDTDDLP
;
A
#
# COMPACT_ATOMS: atom_id res chain seq x y z
N MET A 1 -6.88 17.20 64.24
CA MET A 1 -7.67 16.35 63.32
C MET A 1 -6.88 16.33 62.03
N SER A 2 -6.24 15.23 61.78
CA SER A 2 -5.34 15.03 60.65
C SER A 2 -6.13 14.90 59.38
N ASP A 3 -5.65 15.56 58.34
CA ASP A 3 -6.12 15.41 56.96
C ASP A 3 -6.13 13.96 56.55
N ILE A 4 -7.29 13.45 56.22
CA ILE A 4 -7.44 12.12 55.61
C ILE A 4 -7.02 12.26 54.16
N ASP A 5 -5.90 11.61 53.86
CA ASP A 5 -5.38 11.53 52.53
C ASP A 5 -6.34 10.69 51.63
N PHE A 6 -7.10 11.39 50.81
CA PHE A 6 -8.07 10.81 49.87
C PHE A 6 -7.42 10.10 48.67
N GLN A 7 -6.10 9.99 48.65
CA GLN A 7 -5.41 9.39 47.48
C GLN A 7 -5.35 7.85 47.51
N ASN A 8 -5.62 7.22 48.66
CA ASN A 8 -5.48 5.75 48.77
C ASN A 8 -6.80 4.98 48.95
N GLY A 9 -7.94 5.64 48.91
CA GLY A 9 -9.23 5.04 49.26
C GLY A 9 -10.13 4.56 48.10
N PHE A 10 -9.77 4.78 46.87
CA PHE A 10 -10.70 4.54 45.75
C PHE A 10 -10.35 3.34 44.83
N ILE A 11 -9.44 2.47 45.19
CA ILE A 11 -9.01 1.36 44.36
C ILE A 11 -9.40 -0.02 44.92
N CYS A 12 -10.33 -0.08 45.83
CA CYS A 12 -10.78 -1.39 46.35
C CYS A 12 -12.25 -1.66 45.98
N GLY A 13 -12.50 -1.96 44.71
CA GLY A 13 -13.86 -2.33 44.29
C GLY A 13 -14.12 -2.61 42.81
N MET A 14 -13.13 -2.49 41.93
CA MET A 14 -13.30 -2.85 40.52
C MET A 14 -12.16 -3.75 40.05
N ALA A 15 -12.13 -4.95 40.56
CA ALA A 15 -11.36 -6.06 40.01
C ALA A 15 -12.24 -6.83 39.02
N THR A 16 -12.48 -6.28 37.85
CA THR A 16 -12.91 -7.06 36.69
C THR A 16 -12.43 -6.34 35.42
N LYS A 17 -11.38 -6.90 34.78
CA LYS A 17 -10.89 -6.63 33.46
C LYS A 17 -10.41 -5.19 33.19
N GLY A 18 -9.12 -5.00 33.14
CA GLY A 18 -8.46 -3.82 32.60
C GLY A 18 -8.14 -2.75 33.64
N LEU A 19 -7.20 -3.02 34.53
CA LEU A 19 -6.61 -1.97 35.36
C LEU A 19 -5.76 -1.06 34.45
N ILE A 20 -6.16 0.18 34.29
CA ILE A 20 -5.29 1.24 33.77
C ILE A 20 -4.09 1.32 34.72
N LYS A 21 -2.94 0.76 34.35
CA LYS A 21 -1.70 0.97 35.09
C LYS A 21 -1.27 2.42 34.90
N THR A 22 -1.52 3.18 35.95
CA THR A 22 -1.00 4.51 36.27
C THR A 22 -0.19 5.23 35.19
N VAL A 23 -0.80 6.28 34.67
CA VAL A 23 -0.07 7.41 34.11
C VAL A 23 0.77 8.03 35.22
N SER A 24 2.06 7.80 35.27
CA SER A 24 2.96 8.50 36.19
C SER A 24 3.00 9.99 35.82
N GLN A 25 2.48 10.84 36.69
CA GLN A 25 2.62 12.29 36.56
C GLN A 25 4.10 12.67 36.65
N GLY A 26 4.66 13.15 35.58
CA GLY A 26 5.99 13.74 35.50
C GLY A 26 5.96 14.85 34.48
N SER A 27 6.19 16.09 34.94
CA SER A 27 6.56 17.34 34.26
C SER A 27 6.10 17.58 32.82
N GLU A 28 5.32 18.63 32.66
CA GLU A 28 5.05 19.51 31.51
C GLU A 28 5.58 19.09 30.12
N GLY A 29 5.18 17.93 29.63
CA GLY A 29 5.19 17.51 28.25
C GLY A 29 3.95 16.69 28.04
N LYS A 30 3.10 17.03 27.06
CA LYS A 30 1.92 16.24 26.71
C LYS A 30 2.38 14.82 26.39
N ARG A 31 2.18 13.87 27.32
CA ARG A 31 2.48 12.45 27.06
C ARG A 31 1.41 11.91 26.12
N VAL A 32 1.84 11.32 25.03
CA VAL A 32 0.97 10.51 24.18
C VAL A 32 0.56 9.28 25.00
N ALA A 33 -0.74 9.01 25.11
CA ALA A 33 -1.20 7.77 25.73
C ALA A 33 -0.71 6.59 24.90
N ARG A 34 -0.19 5.57 25.59
CA ARG A 34 0.36 4.38 24.95
C ARG A 34 -0.13 3.15 25.67
N PHE A 35 -0.65 2.19 24.89
CA PHE A 35 -1.02 0.86 25.37
C PHE A 35 -0.23 -0.23 24.65
N THR A 36 0.05 -1.32 25.38
CA THR A 36 0.71 -2.52 24.88
C THR A 36 -0.26 -3.69 24.85
N ILE A 37 -0.19 -4.48 23.78
CA ILE A 37 -1.02 -5.66 23.57
C ILE A 37 -0.11 -6.86 23.40
N GLY A 38 -0.37 -7.94 24.10
CA GLY A 38 0.29 -9.23 23.93
C GLY A 38 -0.72 -10.34 23.75
N THR A 39 -0.28 -11.55 23.41
CA THR A 39 -1.13 -12.73 23.33
C THR A 39 -0.57 -13.88 24.20
N THR A 40 -1.46 -14.60 24.87
CA THR A 40 -1.10 -15.79 25.66
C THR A 40 -0.46 -16.87 24.79
N GLN A 41 -0.81 -16.92 23.51
CA GLN A 41 -0.23 -17.87 22.55
C GLN A 41 1.27 -17.68 22.34
N ASN A 42 1.79 -16.47 22.63
CA ASN A 42 3.22 -16.17 22.58
C ASN A 42 3.86 -15.99 23.97
N GLY A 43 3.15 -16.43 25.01
CA GLY A 43 3.66 -16.45 26.39
C GLY A 43 3.52 -15.12 27.14
N TRP A 44 2.88 -14.09 26.59
CA TRP A 44 2.61 -12.84 27.29
C TRP A 44 1.61 -13.04 28.42
N THR A 45 1.76 -12.29 29.50
CA THR A 45 0.91 -12.36 30.68
C THR A 45 0.26 -11.00 30.99
N ALA A 46 -0.84 -11.00 31.72
CA ALA A 46 -1.55 -9.78 32.10
C ALA A 46 -0.71 -8.83 32.99
N GLY A 47 0.42 -9.30 33.54
CA GLY A 47 1.35 -8.46 34.29
C GLY A 47 2.33 -7.67 33.41
N GLU A 48 2.48 -8.07 32.15
CA GLU A 48 3.48 -7.53 31.20
C GLU A 48 2.89 -6.61 30.16
N VAL A 49 1.58 -6.70 29.91
CA VAL A 49 0.86 -5.94 28.87
C VAL A 49 -0.37 -5.27 29.45
N ASP A 50 -0.85 -4.22 28.77
CA ASP A 50 -2.07 -3.52 29.17
C ASP A 50 -3.32 -4.29 28.76
N TYR A 51 -3.27 -4.96 27.60
CA TYR A 51 -4.34 -5.81 27.05
C TYR A 51 -3.77 -7.15 26.64
N LEU A 52 -4.41 -8.25 27.07
CA LEU A 52 -3.94 -9.60 26.81
C LEU A 52 -4.96 -10.38 25.99
N CYS A 53 -4.62 -10.66 24.74
CA CYS A 53 -5.36 -11.50 23.81
C CYS A 53 -5.21 -12.98 24.20
N ASP A 54 -6.26 -13.77 24.01
CA ASP A 54 -6.30 -15.19 24.35
C ASP A 54 -6.21 -16.15 23.14
N GLY A 55 -6.18 -15.57 21.92
CA GLY A 55 -6.13 -16.30 20.67
C GLY A 55 -7.50 -16.52 20.02
N VAL A 56 -8.54 -15.93 20.61
CA VAL A 56 -9.92 -15.98 20.08
C VAL A 56 -10.45 -14.55 20.01
N ASP A 57 -10.88 -14.12 18.82
CA ASP A 57 -11.42 -12.77 18.61
C ASP A 57 -10.45 -11.66 19.07
N ASP A 58 -9.16 -11.85 18.88
CA ASP A 58 -8.08 -10.96 19.37
C ASP A 58 -8.24 -9.50 18.93
N GLN A 59 -9.11 -9.20 17.96
CA GLN A 59 -9.46 -7.84 17.61
C GLN A 59 -10.24 -7.12 18.71
N GLU A 60 -10.89 -7.82 19.63
CA GLU A 60 -11.67 -7.18 20.69
C GLU A 60 -10.76 -6.41 21.65
N GLU A 61 -9.66 -7.01 22.11
CA GLU A 61 -8.67 -6.36 22.96
C GLU A 61 -7.95 -5.24 22.22
N ILE A 62 -7.63 -5.45 20.93
CA ILE A 62 -7.01 -4.42 20.09
C ILE A 62 -7.94 -3.22 19.93
N ILE A 63 -9.21 -3.45 19.62
CA ILE A 63 -10.23 -2.39 19.47
C ILE A 63 -10.48 -1.69 20.81
N GLN A 64 -10.49 -2.43 21.90
CA GLN A 64 -10.65 -1.84 23.24
C GLN A 64 -9.48 -0.90 23.56
N ALA A 65 -8.23 -1.34 23.34
CA ALA A 65 -7.06 -0.48 23.52
C ALA A 65 -7.12 0.79 22.66
N LEU A 66 -7.58 0.67 21.41
CA LEU A 66 -7.77 1.81 20.51
C LEU A 66 -8.87 2.78 21.00
N ASN A 67 -9.98 2.26 21.55
CA ASN A 67 -11.07 3.05 22.10
C ASN A 67 -10.68 3.76 23.40
N ASP A 68 -9.80 3.17 24.21
CA ASP A 68 -9.34 3.73 25.46
C ASP A 68 -8.27 4.84 25.28
N LEU A 69 -7.77 5.02 24.05
CA LEU A 69 -6.96 6.19 23.73
C LEU A 69 -7.76 7.50 23.92
N PRO A 70 -7.10 8.62 24.28
CA PRO A 70 -7.72 9.94 24.26
C PRO A 70 -8.31 10.30 22.90
N GLU A 71 -9.28 11.23 22.88
CA GLU A 71 -9.83 11.76 21.61
C GLU A 71 -8.78 12.44 20.73
N THR A 72 -7.67 12.87 21.30
CA THR A 72 -6.52 13.44 20.55
C THR A 72 -5.64 12.41 19.89
N GLY A 73 -5.96 11.11 20.00
CA GLY A 73 -5.17 10.00 19.49
C GLY A 73 -4.15 9.45 20.51
N GLY A 74 -3.23 8.64 20.05
CA GLY A 74 -2.22 7.99 20.88
C GLY A 74 -1.58 6.79 20.17
N GLU A 75 -0.86 5.94 20.91
CA GLU A 75 -0.16 4.80 20.36
C GLU A 75 -0.67 3.48 20.95
N VAL A 76 -0.96 2.51 20.09
CA VAL A 76 -1.17 1.11 20.47
C VAL A 76 -0.05 0.27 19.86
N VAL A 77 0.65 -0.48 20.72
CA VAL A 77 1.77 -1.34 20.34
C VAL A 77 1.35 -2.79 20.50
N ILE A 78 1.29 -3.51 19.39
CA ILE A 78 1.04 -4.94 19.37
C ILE A 78 2.39 -5.65 19.40
N LEU A 79 2.63 -6.45 20.43
CA LEU A 79 3.87 -7.18 20.63
C LEU A 79 3.93 -8.44 19.75
N ASP A 80 5.04 -9.17 19.84
CA ASP A 80 5.26 -10.37 19.05
C ASP A 80 4.18 -11.43 19.33
N GLY A 81 3.72 -12.07 18.28
CA GLY A 81 2.72 -13.13 18.35
C GLY A 81 1.83 -13.19 17.13
N THR A 82 1.02 -14.23 17.07
CA THR A 82 -0.04 -14.37 16.06
C THR A 82 -1.38 -14.07 16.70
N TYR A 83 -2.11 -13.13 16.11
CA TYR A 83 -3.40 -12.65 16.58
C TYR A 83 -4.48 -13.07 15.58
N ASN A 84 -5.49 -13.80 16.04
CA ASN A 84 -6.59 -14.31 15.21
C ASN A 84 -7.70 -13.26 15.11
N ILE A 85 -7.84 -12.67 13.95
CA ILE A 85 -8.71 -11.53 13.71
C ILE A 85 -10.00 -12.01 13.00
N THR A 86 -11.09 -12.13 13.71
CA THR A 86 -12.39 -12.61 13.21
C THR A 86 -13.32 -11.49 12.75
N ALA A 87 -12.95 -10.22 13.00
CA ALA A 87 -13.64 -9.04 12.50
C ALA A 87 -12.62 -7.90 12.23
N SER A 88 -13.00 -6.92 11.40
CA SER A 88 -12.13 -5.80 11.03
C SER A 88 -11.74 -4.94 12.24
N ILE A 89 -10.46 -4.64 12.37
CA ILE A 89 -9.94 -3.63 13.30
C ILE A 89 -10.19 -2.25 12.68
N ASN A 90 -11.27 -1.59 13.10
CA ASN A 90 -11.59 -0.25 12.65
C ASN A 90 -10.89 0.77 13.55
N ILE A 91 -10.07 1.65 12.98
CA ILE A 91 -9.42 2.73 13.73
C ILE A 91 -10.50 3.74 14.13
N PRO A 92 -10.73 3.98 15.44
CA PRO A 92 -11.87 4.77 15.88
C PRO A 92 -11.64 6.29 15.85
N LYS A 93 -10.39 6.75 15.96
CA LYS A 93 -10.03 8.16 16.17
C LYS A 93 -8.94 8.59 15.20
N ASP A 94 -8.80 9.89 15.00
CA ASP A 94 -7.68 10.49 14.29
C ASP A 94 -6.40 10.44 15.13
N ASN A 95 -5.26 10.63 14.47
CA ASN A 95 -3.93 10.70 15.10
C ASN A 95 -3.57 9.44 15.92
N VAL A 96 -4.08 8.28 15.53
CA VAL A 96 -3.75 6.99 16.14
C VAL A 96 -2.53 6.37 15.47
N SER A 97 -1.56 5.93 16.27
CA SER A 97 -0.46 5.07 15.82
C SER A 97 -0.73 3.63 16.25
N LEU A 98 -0.93 2.74 15.30
CA LEU A 98 -0.99 1.29 15.51
C LEU A 98 0.29 0.67 14.97
N ARG A 99 1.09 0.04 15.84
CA ARG A 99 2.34 -0.55 15.39
C ARG A 99 2.61 -1.92 15.99
N GLY A 100 3.39 -2.71 15.24
CA GLY A 100 3.96 -3.99 15.68
C GLY A 100 5.49 -4.00 15.62
N ASN A 101 6.06 -5.19 15.73
CA ASN A 101 7.49 -5.48 15.66
C ASN A 101 7.88 -6.16 14.33
N GLY A 102 7.36 -5.65 13.21
CA GLY A 102 7.60 -6.24 11.90
C GLY A 102 6.92 -7.60 11.73
N ASN A 103 7.63 -8.54 11.13
CA ASN A 103 7.11 -9.88 10.85
C ASN A 103 6.93 -10.77 12.10
N ALA A 104 7.34 -10.31 13.28
CA ALA A 104 7.07 -11.00 14.52
C ALA A 104 5.67 -10.74 15.07
N THR A 105 4.99 -9.68 14.62
CA THR A 105 3.62 -9.34 14.98
C THR A 105 2.70 -9.67 13.80
N ILE A 106 1.95 -10.76 13.89
CA ILE A 106 1.13 -11.30 12.81
C ILE A 106 -0.35 -11.10 13.13
N LEU A 107 -1.04 -10.29 12.33
CA LEU A 107 -2.49 -10.20 12.33
C LEU A 107 -3.05 -11.13 11.25
N LYS A 108 -3.67 -12.23 11.65
CA LYS A 108 -4.17 -13.27 10.76
C LYS A 108 -5.68 -13.18 10.57
N ARG A 109 -6.10 -13.05 9.32
CA ARG A 109 -7.53 -12.99 8.98
C ARG A 109 -8.24 -14.30 9.24
N MET A 110 -9.37 -14.24 9.95
CA MET A 110 -10.23 -15.37 10.25
C MET A 110 -11.70 -15.11 9.83
N TYR A 111 -11.94 -14.22 8.87
CA TYR A 111 -13.28 -13.89 8.35
C TYR A 111 -13.24 -13.49 6.88
N ASN A 112 -14.36 -13.59 6.18
CA ASN A 112 -14.55 -12.94 4.89
C ASN A 112 -15.16 -11.56 5.08
N SER A 113 -14.55 -10.54 4.48
CA SER A 113 -15.14 -9.21 4.46
C SER A 113 -16.32 -9.12 3.49
N THR A 114 -17.14 -8.11 3.71
CA THR A 114 -18.14 -7.62 2.75
C THR A 114 -17.60 -6.36 2.07
N SER A 115 -18.36 -5.79 1.13
CA SER A 115 -17.95 -4.55 0.47
C SER A 115 -18.20 -3.28 1.30
N THR A 116 -18.29 -3.39 2.61
CA THR A 116 -18.54 -2.27 3.53
C THR A 116 -17.25 -1.45 3.79
N LYS A 117 -17.42 -0.17 4.05
CA LYS A 117 -16.34 0.76 4.37
C LYS A 117 -15.90 0.70 5.82
N SER A 118 -16.78 0.26 6.72
CA SER A 118 -16.55 0.16 8.16
C SER A 118 -17.38 -0.95 8.78
N GLY A 119 -17.19 -1.21 10.07
CA GLY A 119 -17.87 -2.23 10.82
C GLY A 119 -17.13 -3.58 10.85
N PRO A 120 -17.66 -4.58 11.52
CA PRO A 120 -16.96 -5.84 11.78
C PRO A 120 -16.59 -6.62 10.51
N THR A 121 -17.35 -6.47 9.44
CA THR A 121 -17.07 -7.11 8.14
C THR A 121 -16.50 -6.16 7.10
N ALA A 122 -15.89 -5.03 7.52
CA ALA A 122 -15.27 -4.10 6.59
C ALA A 122 -14.16 -4.76 5.74
N ARG A 123 -13.84 -4.15 4.61
CA ARG A 123 -12.88 -4.69 3.63
C ARG A 123 -11.51 -4.94 4.24
N GLY A 124 -10.99 -4.00 5.03
CA GLY A 124 -9.67 -4.11 5.64
C GLY A 124 -9.63 -5.10 6.80
N LEU A 125 -8.55 -5.82 6.95
CA LEU A 125 -8.23 -6.40 8.25
C LEU A 125 -7.96 -5.25 9.23
N ILE A 126 -7.24 -4.21 8.79
CA ILE A 126 -7.19 -2.89 9.43
C ILE A 126 -7.91 -1.90 8.53
N THR A 127 -8.85 -1.14 9.08
CA THR A 127 -9.68 -0.19 8.34
C THR A 127 -9.57 1.21 8.93
N LEU A 128 -9.26 2.18 8.08
CA LEU A 128 -9.40 3.61 8.33
C LEU A 128 -10.58 4.10 7.48
N ASN A 129 -11.64 4.56 8.11
CA ASN A 129 -12.76 5.18 7.42
C ASN A 129 -12.98 6.59 7.96
N GLU A 130 -12.82 7.59 7.09
CA GLU A 130 -12.91 9.01 7.47
C GLU A 130 -11.92 9.37 8.59
N LYS A 131 -10.65 8.93 8.46
CA LYS A 131 -9.59 9.15 9.45
C LYS A 131 -8.43 9.94 8.88
N SER A 132 -7.79 10.71 9.75
CA SER A 132 -6.67 11.57 9.42
C SER A 132 -5.55 11.46 10.46
N GLY A 133 -4.31 11.70 10.02
CA GLY A 133 -3.14 11.74 10.89
C GLY A 133 -2.75 10.39 11.51
N CYS A 134 -3.33 9.29 11.05
CA CYS A 134 -3.06 7.97 11.60
C CYS A 134 -1.80 7.35 11.01
N LYS A 135 -1.17 6.46 11.78
CA LYS A 135 -0.01 5.71 11.35
C LYS A 135 -0.18 4.22 11.60
N ILE A 136 -0.07 3.41 10.55
CA ILE A 136 -0.08 1.95 10.62
C ILE A 136 1.30 1.45 10.23
N GLN A 137 2.00 0.78 11.16
CA GLN A 137 3.40 0.44 10.91
C GLN A 137 3.89 -0.86 11.52
N GLY A 138 4.83 -1.52 10.83
CA GLY A 138 5.59 -2.65 11.35
C GLY A 138 4.73 -3.86 11.73
N LEU A 139 3.72 -4.18 10.94
CA LEU A 139 2.81 -5.30 11.13
C LEU A 139 2.95 -6.29 9.97
N GLN A 140 2.88 -7.58 10.27
CA GLN A 140 2.58 -8.60 9.27
C GLN A 140 1.07 -8.84 9.25
N ILE A 141 0.47 -8.62 8.10
CA ILE A 141 -0.95 -8.81 7.84
C ILE A 141 -1.08 -10.00 6.89
N ASP A 142 -1.52 -11.13 7.43
CA ASP A 142 -1.80 -12.34 6.67
C ASP A 142 -3.30 -12.41 6.32
N GLY A 143 -3.60 -12.21 5.06
CA GLY A 143 -4.97 -12.29 4.54
C GLY A 143 -5.57 -13.68 4.56
N ASN A 144 -4.78 -14.73 4.87
CA ASN A 144 -5.19 -16.13 4.96
C ASN A 144 -6.08 -16.56 3.78
N ARG A 145 -5.66 -16.17 2.57
CA ARG A 145 -6.43 -16.28 1.33
C ARG A 145 -6.81 -17.70 0.96
N ALA A 146 -6.05 -18.70 1.43
CA ALA A 146 -6.38 -20.11 1.21
C ALA A 146 -7.73 -20.49 1.84
N THR A 147 -8.12 -19.83 2.94
CA THR A 147 -9.36 -20.09 3.66
C THR A 147 -10.42 -19.01 3.41
N TYR A 148 -10.03 -17.74 3.43
CA TYR A 148 -10.95 -16.60 3.33
C TYR A 148 -10.83 -15.93 1.97
N THR A 149 -11.66 -16.35 1.02
CA THR A 149 -11.50 -16.10 -0.42
C THR A 149 -12.30 -14.93 -0.98
N ALA A 150 -12.95 -14.12 -0.17
CA ALA A 150 -13.74 -12.99 -0.66
C ALA A 150 -12.87 -11.99 -1.45
N SER A 151 -13.38 -11.54 -2.60
CA SER A 151 -12.73 -10.54 -3.46
C SER A 151 -12.74 -9.12 -2.87
N SER A 152 -13.33 -8.94 -1.71
CA SER A 152 -13.31 -7.70 -0.94
C SER A 152 -12.27 -7.69 0.19
N ASN A 153 -11.56 -8.80 0.43
CA ASN A 153 -10.56 -8.91 1.50
C ASN A 153 -9.33 -8.03 1.20
N CYS A 154 -9.12 -7.01 2.04
CA CYS A 154 -7.93 -6.15 1.99
C CYS A 154 -7.08 -6.35 3.24
N GLY A 155 -5.77 -6.26 3.11
CA GLY A 155 -4.88 -6.16 4.29
C GLY A 155 -5.15 -4.88 5.06
N ILE A 156 -4.81 -3.73 4.47
CA ILE A 156 -5.10 -2.39 5.01
C ILE A 156 -6.02 -1.66 4.04
N TYR A 157 -7.08 -1.04 4.55
CA TYR A 157 -8.08 -0.32 3.78
C TYR A 157 -8.28 1.09 4.30
N LEU A 158 -8.10 2.08 3.42
CA LEU A 158 -8.37 3.49 3.68
C LEU A 158 -9.58 3.89 2.83
N SER A 159 -10.60 4.49 3.44
CA SER A 159 -11.79 5.00 2.76
C SER A 159 -12.05 6.43 3.21
N SER A 160 -12.10 7.38 2.28
CA SER A 160 -12.29 8.80 2.60
C SER A 160 -11.35 9.29 3.71
N SER A 161 -10.08 8.82 3.67
CA SER A 161 -9.11 8.99 4.76
C SER A 161 -7.83 9.63 4.24
N SER A 162 -7.42 10.75 4.83
CA SER A 162 -6.32 11.58 4.31
C SER A 162 -5.23 11.82 5.35
N ASP A 163 -4.04 12.25 4.90
CA ASP A 163 -2.91 12.58 5.76
C ASP A 163 -2.43 11.41 6.64
N ASN A 164 -2.65 10.15 6.20
CA ASN A 164 -2.25 8.98 6.95
C ASN A 164 -0.92 8.40 6.44
N THR A 165 -0.22 7.68 7.31
CA THR A 165 1.02 6.98 6.96
C THR A 165 0.86 5.47 7.14
N VAL A 166 1.10 4.70 6.09
CA VAL A 166 1.18 3.23 6.14
C VAL A 166 2.60 2.83 5.79
N THR A 167 3.36 2.31 6.77
CA THR A 167 4.80 2.13 6.59
C THR A 167 5.36 0.84 7.17
N GLY A 168 6.27 0.19 6.44
CA GLY A 168 7.00 -0.97 6.94
C GLY A 168 6.12 -2.17 7.28
N ASN A 169 4.95 -2.30 6.67
CA ASN A 169 4.07 -3.43 6.87
C ASN A 169 4.30 -4.52 5.80
N THR A 170 3.99 -5.75 6.16
CA THR A 170 3.93 -6.88 5.23
C THR A 170 2.48 -7.29 5.04
N CYS A 171 1.89 -7.04 3.85
CA CYS A 171 0.48 -7.28 3.54
C CYS A 171 0.38 -8.38 2.46
N ASN A 172 0.30 -9.62 2.88
CA ASN A 172 0.35 -10.77 1.97
C ASN A 172 -0.93 -11.62 2.05
N ASN A 173 -1.11 -12.48 1.04
CA ASN A 173 -2.19 -13.48 1.02
C ASN A 173 -3.59 -12.87 1.18
N SER A 174 -3.80 -11.65 0.69
CA SER A 174 -5.10 -10.97 0.62
C SER A 174 -5.63 -10.98 -0.82
N TYR A 175 -6.81 -10.40 -1.05
CA TYR A 175 -7.22 -10.02 -2.41
C TYR A 175 -6.50 -8.73 -2.81
N TYR A 176 -6.54 -7.69 -1.97
CA TYR A 176 -5.73 -6.47 -2.06
C TYR A 176 -4.78 -6.38 -0.87
N GLY A 177 -3.51 -6.06 -1.09
CA GLY A 177 -2.56 -5.79 0.01
C GLY A 177 -2.93 -4.51 0.77
N ILE A 178 -2.83 -3.36 0.12
CA ILE A 178 -3.22 -2.04 0.63
C ILE A 178 -4.17 -1.40 -0.37
N PHE A 179 -5.30 -0.86 0.10
CA PHE A 179 -6.32 -0.25 -0.76
C PHE A 179 -6.76 1.12 -0.26
N LEU A 180 -6.56 2.16 -1.08
CA LEU A 180 -7.03 3.52 -0.89
C LEU A 180 -8.23 3.75 -1.79
N HIS A 181 -9.37 4.18 -1.23
CA HIS A 181 -10.64 4.30 -1.94
C HIS A 181 -11.40 5.56 -1.54
N SER A 182 -12.26 6.04 -2.43
CA SER A 182 -13.20 7.14 -2.15
C SER A 182 -12.51 8.40 -1.65
N SER A 183 -11.66 9.01 -2.46
CA SER A 183 -10.95 10.26 -2.15
C SER A 183 -10.07 10.15 -0.90
N SER A 184 -9.33 9.04 -0.78
CA SER A 184 -8.27 8.91 0.22
C SER A 184 -7.00 9.60 -0.28
N ASN A 185 -6.85 10.88 0.10
CA ASN A 185 -5.84 11.77 -0.46
C ASN A 185 -4.69 12.03 0.52
N ASP A 186 -3.59 12.57 0.00
CA ASP A 186 -2.46 13.06 0.81
C ASP A 186 -1.86 12.00 1.76
N ASN A 187 -2.03 10.69 1.44
CA ASN A 187 -1.48 9.62 2.26
C ASN A 187 -0.06 9.25 1.81
N THR A 188 0.74 8.77 2.76
CA THR A 188 2.08 8.23 2.52
C THR A 188 2.09 6.73 2.71
N ILE A 189 2.33 5.98 1.64
CA ILE A 189 2.44 4.52 1.63
C ILE A 189 3.89 4.16 1.32
N THR A 190 4.67 3.81 2.34
CA THR A 190 6.12 3.71 2.17
C THR A 190 6.75 2.47 2.80
N GLY A 191 7.68 1.84 2.09
CA GLY A 191 8.47 0.72 2.60
C GLY A 191 7.65 -0.52 2.96
N ASN A 192 6.46 -0.70 2.38
CA ASN A 192 5.63 -1.87 2.62
C ASN A 192 5.98 -3.02 1.66
N THR A 193 5.73 -4.24 2.11
CA THR A 193 5.81 -5.45 1.28
C THR A 193 4.41 -5.97 1.02
N CYS A 194 3.92 -5.87 -0.23
CA CYS A 194 2.58 -6.28 -0.64
C CYS A 194 2.68 -7.39 -1.70
N ASN A 195 3.08 -8.58 -1.26
CA ASN A 195 3.38 -9.70 -2.15
C ASN A 195 2.31 -10.80 -2.10
N ASN A 196 2.25 -11.61 -3.16
CA ASN A 196 1.42 -12.82 -3.19
C ASN A 196 -0.07 -12.56 -2.90
N ASN A 197 -0.56 -11.39 -3.28
CA ASN A 197 -1.99 -11.10 -3.21
C ASN A 197 -2.68 -11.65 -4.45
N SER A 198 -3.90 -12.13 -4.30
CA SER A 198 -4.61 -12.80 -5.39
C SER A 198 -5.16 -11.84 -6.44
N TYR A 199 -4.97 -10.53 -6.25
CA TYR A 199 -5.27 -9.52 -7.26
C TYR A 199 -4.22 -8.42 -7.28
N LEU A 200 -4.24 -7.42 -6.37
CA LEU A 200 -3.36 -6.25 -6.41
C LEU A 200 -2.48 -6.12 -5.16
N GLY A 201 -1.27 -5.61 -5.33
CA GLY A 201 -0.39 -5.25 -4.22
C GLY A 201 -0.87 -3.97 -3.52
N ILE A 202 -0.82 -2.84 -4.21
CA ILE A 202 -1.32 -1.53 -3.74
C ILE A 202 -2.31 -1.01 -4.78
N PHE A 203 -3.48 -0.57 -4.32
CA PHE A 203 -4.56 -0.07 -5.17
C PHE A 203 -5.05 1.30 -4.73
N LEU A 204 -5.11 2.24 -5.65
CA LEU A 204 -5.72 3.56 -5.50
C LEU A 204 -6.91 3.64 -6.43
N ASP A 205 -8.09 3.95 -5.91
CA ASP A 205 -9.33 4.02 -6.68
C ASP A 205 -10.21 5.19 -6.28
N SER A 206 -11.10 5.57 -7.19
CA SER A 206 -12.18 6.53 -6.92
C SER A 206 -11.67 7.87 -6.38
N SER A 207 -10.82 8.52 -7.18
CA SER A 207 -10.25 9.84 -6.89
C SER A 207 -9.36 9.89 -5.64
N SER A 208 -8.59 8.83 -5.39
CA SER A 208 -7.55 8.82 -4.35
C SER A 208 -6.29 9.51 -4.91
N ASN A 209 -6.23 10.81 -4.70
CA ASN A 209 -5.25 11.71 -5.33
C ASN A 209 -4.16 12.15 -4.37
N ASP A 210 -3.12 12.77 -4.92
CA ASP A 210 -2.07 13.46 -4.16
C ASP A 210 -1.33 12.56 -3.13
N ASN A 211 -1.34 11.21 -3.36
CA ASN A 211 -0.68 10.26 -2.48
C ASN A 211 0.79 10.02 -2.90
N ALA A 212 1.63 9.72 -1.92
CA ALA A 212 3.01 9.32 -2.10
C ALA A 212 3.17 7.80 -1.87
N ILE A 213 3.50 7.04 -2.92
CA ILE A 213 3.71 5.59 -2.92
C ILE A 213 5.19 5.33 -3.14
N THR A 214 5.96 5.09 -2.06
CA THR A 214 7.41 5.15 -2.14
C THR A 214 8.12 3.94 -1.55
N GLY A 215 9.06 3.34 -2.28
CA GLY A 215 9.94 2.29 -1.76
C GLY A 215 9.20 1.01 -1.36
N ASN A 216 8.04 0.73 -1.92
CA ASN A 216 7.29 -0.49 -1.63
C ASN A 216 7.75 -1.65 -2.53
N THR A 217 7.57 -2.87 -2.03
CA THR A 217 7.79 -4.12 -2.77
C THR A 217 6.46 -4.79 -3.03
N CYS A 218 6.06 -4.90 -4.31
CA CYS A 218 4.76 -5.41 -4.73
C CYS A 218 4.94 -6.52 -5.78
N ASN A 219 5.36 -7.70 -5.33
CA ASN A 219 5.74 -8.80 -6.22
C ASN A 219 4.74 -9.96 -6.20
N ASN A 220 4.69 -10.72 -7.31
CA ASN A 220 3.90 -11.94 -7.41
C ASN A 220 2.40 -11.72 -7.11
N ASN A 221 1.84 -10.59 -7.46
CA ASN A 221 0.42 -10.35 -7.41
C ASN A 221 -0.22 -10.80 -8.73
N SER A 222 -1.44 -11.34 -8.70
CA SER A 222 -2.02 -11.94 -9.91
C SER A 222 -2.38 -10.93 -11.00
N SER A 223 -2.59 -9.66 -10.65
CA SER A 223 -2.81 -8.57 -11.60
C SER A 223 -1.72 -7.52 -11.49
N SER A 224 -1.86 -6.48 -10.70
CA SER A 224 -0.89 -5.39 -10.66
C SER A 224 -0.08 -5.35 -9.37
N GLY A 225 1.19 -4.94 -9.48
CA GLY A 225 1.98 -4.54 -8.32
C GLY A 225 1.38 -3.29 -7.69
N ILE A 226 1.27 -2.21 -8.47
CA ILE A 226 0.62 -0.94 -8.08
C ILE A 226 -0.38 -0.57 -9.16
N ASP A 227 -1.59 -0.20 -8.75
CA ASP A 227 -2.70 0.16 -9.64
C ASP A 227 -3.29 1.51 -9.23
N LEU A 228 -3.37 2.43 -10.19
CA LEU A 228 -4.03 3.72 -10.07
C LEU A 228 -5.25 3.72 -11.00
N TYR A 229 -6.45 3.67 -10.43
CA TYR A 229 -7.70 3.70 -11.17
C TYR A 229 -8.45 4.99 -10.86
N SER A 230 -8.65 5.85 -11.87
CA SER A 230 -9.30 7.16 -11.68
C SER A 230 -8.68 7.98 -10.53
N SER A 231 -7.34 7.96 -10.41
CA SER A 231 -6.59 8.54 -9.30
C SER A 231 -5.40 9.33 -9.83
N SER A 232 -5.41 10.63 -9.61
CA SER A 232 -4.51 11.59 -10.26
C SER A 232 -3.56 12.29 -9.27
N ASN A 233 -2.55 12.98 -9.79
CA ASN A 233 -1.56 13.74 -9.02
C ASN A 233 -0.74 12.90 -8.03
N ASN A 234 -0.71 11.59 -8.16
CA ASN A 234 0.04 10.73 -7.25
C ASN A 234 1.53 10.66 -7.65
N THR A 235 2.39 10.45 -6.65
CA THR A 235 3.81 10.21 -6.83
C THR A 235 4.13 8.75 -6.51
N VAL A 236 4.57 7.98 -7.50
CA VAL A 236 4.94 6.57 -7.37
C VAL A 236 6.43 6.43 -7.62
N THR A 237 7.21 6.24 -6.56
CA THR A 237 8.67 6.42 -6.63
C THR A 237 9.43 5.28 -5.95
N ASN A 238 10.49 4.78 -6.62
CA ASN A 238 11.42 3.78 -6.07
C ASN A 238 10.74 2.47 -5.59
N ASN A 239 9.62 2.09 -6.19
CA ASN A 239 8.96 0.82 -5.87
C ASN A 239 9.53 -0.32 -6.71
N THR A 240 9.43 -1.55 -6.18
CA THR A 240 9.77 -2.79 -6.88
C THR A 240 8.51 -3.58 -7.16
N CYS A 241 8.20 -3.80 -8.44
CA CYS A 241 6.99 -4.50 -8.91
C CYS A 241 7.40 -5.59 -9.90
N THR A 242 7.62 -6.80 -9.39
CA THR A 242 8.19 -7.91 -10.17
C THR A 242 7.24 -9.11 -10.21
N ASN A 243 7.19 -9.80 -11.35
CA ASN A 243 6.37 -11.00 -11.55
C ASN A 243 4.86 -10.74 -11.32
N ASN A 244 4.35 -9.65 -11.82
CA ASN A 244 2.91 -9.36 -11.89
C ASN A 244 2.44 -9.42 -13.35
N ASN A 245 1.15 -9.28 -13.61
CA ASN A 245 0.71 -8.99 -14.98
C ASN A 245 1.08 -7.55 -15.36
N TYR A 246 0.77 -6.58 -14.50
CA TYR A 246 1.22 -5.20 -14.62
C TYR A 246 2.16 -4.85 -13.46
N GLY A 247 3.33 -4.29 -13.74
CA GLY A 247 4.18 -3.73 -12.70
C GLY A 247 3.48 -2.54 -12.04
N ILE A 248 3.24 -1.49 -12.83
CA ILE A 248 2.46 -0.30 -12.45
C ILE A 248 1.42 -0.05 -13.54
N TRP A 249 0.14 0.07 -13.19
CA TRP A 249 -0.96 0.35 -14.09
C TRP A 249 -1.67 1.65 -13.76
N LEU A 250 -1.86 2.50 -14.76
CA LEU A 250 -2.62 3.73 -14.69
C LEU A 250 -3.84 3.60 -15.62
N TYR A 251 -5.04 3.68 -15.04
CA TYR A 251 -6.29 3.68 -15.79
C TYR A 251 -7.10 4.95 -15.47
N ASN A 252 -7.40 5.77 -16.47
CA ASN A 252 -8.05 7.08 -16.29
C ASN A 252 -7.36 7.96 -15.22
N SER A 253 -6.03 7.92 -15.14
CA SER A 253 -5.24 8.51 -14.06
C SER A 253 -4.22 9.49 -14.61
N ASN A 254 -4.44 10.78 -14.33
CA ASN A 254 -3.71 11.87 -14.96
C ASN A 254 -2.74 12.57 -14.01
N ASN A 255 -1.78 13.29 -14.56
CA ASN A 255 -0.85 14.14 -13.82
C ASN A 255 -0.02 13.37 -12.75
N ASN A 256 0.19 12.07 -12.89
CA ASN A 256 0.98 11.29 -11.95
C ASN A 256 2.48 11.34 -12.32
N THR A 257 3.32 11.22 -11.30
CA THR A 257 4.78 11.12 -11.45
C THR A 257 5.23 9.70 -11.09
N ILE A 258 5.77 8.97 -12.06
CA ILE A 258 6.23 7.59 -11.94
C ILE A 258 7.74 7.56 -12.13
N THR A 259 8.50 7.50 -11.04
CA THR A 259 9.95 7.75 -11.11
C THR A 259 10.79 6.72 -10.36
N GLY A 260 11.86 6.24 -11.00
CA GLY A 260 12.86 5.37 -10.34
C GLY A 260 12.34 4.00 -9.94
N ASN A 261 11.19 3.55 -10.46
CA ASN A 261 10.64 2.25 -10.12
C ASN A 261 11.33 1.11 -10.88
N THR A 262 11.36 -0.08 -10.28
CA THR A 262 11.81 -1.32 -10.90
C THR A 262 10.61 -2.20 -11.19
N CYS A 263 10.25 -2.32 -12.48
CA CYS A 263 9.11 -3.09 -12.98
C CYS A 263 9.61 -4.19 -13.91
N THR A 264 10.05 -5.32 -13.38
CA THR A 264 10.71 -6.36 -14.16
C THR A 264 9.94 -7.68 -14.15
N ASN A 265 10.08 -8.46 -15.22
CA ASN A 265 9.43 -9.76 -15.37
C ASN A 265 7.89 -9.70 -15.25
N ASN A 266 7.29 -8.63 -15.75
CA ASN A 266 5.84 -8.49 -15.85
C ASN A 266 5.41 -8.72 -17.32
N TYR A 267 4.11 -8.83 -17.57
CA TYR A 267 3.64 -8.73 -18.96
C TYR A 267 3.72 -7.27 -19.43
N TYR A 268 3.21 -6.31 -18.63
CA TYR A 268 3.46 -4.87 -18.79
C TYR A 268 4.32 -4.34 -17.64
N GLY A 269 5.45 -3.68 -17.94
CA GLY A 269 6.26 -3.01 -16.92
C GLY A 269 5.49 -1.83 -16.32
N ILE A 270 5.20 -0.82 -17.16
CA ILE A 270 4.35 0.33 -16.83
C ILE A 270 3.32 0.47 -17.95
N ASP A 271 2.04 0.51 -17.61
CA ASP A 271 0.93 0.66 -18.56
C ASP A 271 0.10 1.91 -18.24
N LEU A 272 -0.12 2.72 -19.27
CA LEU A 272 -0.99 3.89 -19.25
C LEU A 272 -2.16 3.66 -20.21
N TYR A 273 -3.37 3.55 -19.66
CA TYR A 273 -4.59 3.46 -20.44
C TYR A 273 -5.50 4.65 -20.13
N SER A 274 -5.87 5.43 -21.15
CA SER A 274 -6.66 6.66 -21.00
C SER A 274 -6.09 7.62 -19.93
N SER A 275 -4.75 7.72 -19.85
CA SER A 275 -4.04 8.40 -18.76
C SER A 275 -3.08 9.44 -19.34
N SER A 276 -3.36 10.71 -19.10
CA SER A 276 -2.68 11.83 -19.76
C SER A 276 -1.89 12.70 -18.78
N ASN A 277 -0.96 13.48 -19.34
CA ASN A 277 -0.12 14.42 -18.58
C ASN A 277 0.74 13.76 -17.49
N ASN A 278 1.07 12.48 -17.63
CA ASN A 278 1.93 11.78 -16.66
C ASN A 278 3.41 11.92 -17.03
N THR A 279 4.26 11.91 -16.01
CA THR A 279 5.72 11.91 -16.16
C THR A 279 6.27 10.55 -15.74
N ILE A 280 6.89 9.83 -16.66
CA ILE A 280 7.47 8.50 -16.47
C ILE A 280 8.98 8.60 -16.68
N THR A 281 9.75 8.64 -15.59
CA THR A 281 11.16 9.00 -15.66
C THR A 281 12.08 8.08 -14.86
N GLY A 282 13.18 7.65 -15.45
CA GLY A 282 14.21 6.92 -14.72
C GLY A 282 13.80 5.53 -14.21
N ASN A 283 12.73 4.94 -14.75
CA ASN A 283 12.29 3.61 -14.35
C ASN A 283 13.09 2.51 -15.05
N THR A 284 13.21 1.36 -14.39
CA THR A 284 13.78 0.14 -14.96
C THR A 284 12.66 -0.84 -15.27
N CYS A 285 12.38 -1.05 -16.57
CA CYS A 285 11.29 -1.90 -17.05
C CYS A 285 11.84 -3.07 -17.89
N ASN A 286 12.74 -3.85 -17.30
CA ASN A 286 13.44 -4.92 -18.03
C ASN A 286 12.65 -6.25 -18.01
N ASN A 287 12.87 -7.07 -19.04
CA ASN A 287 12.29 -8.40 -19.16
C ASN A 287 10.76 -8.46 -19.11
N ASN A 288 10.09 -7.41 -19.57
CA ASN A 288 8.65 -7.40 -19.75
C ASN A 288 8.27 -7.72 -21.19
N SER A 289 7.03 -8.18 -21.46
CA SER A 289 6.55 -8.25 -22.84
C SER A 289 6.36 -6.87 -23.43
N TYR A 290 5.91 -5.92 -22.60
CA TYR A 290 5.86 -4.48 -22.90
C TYR A 290 6.56 -3.75 -21.76
N GLY A 291 7.67 -3.06 -22.05
CA GLY A 291 8.39 -2.30 -21.03
C GLY A 291 7.56 -1.13 -20.54
N ILE A 292 7.21 -0.20 -21.43
CA ILE A 292 6.27 0.90 -21.18
C ILE A 292 5.23 0.91 -22.30
N TYR A 293 3.95 0.92 -21.96
CA TYR A 293 2.84 0.87 -22.90
C TYR A 293 1.89 2.03 -22.69
N LEU A 294 1.52 2.70 -23.78
CA LEU A 294 0.55 3.80 -23.79
C LEU A 294 -0.59 3.47 -24.76
N ALA A 295 -1.84 3.57 -24.26
CA ALA A 295 -3.04 3.46 -25.09
C ALA A 295 -4.02 4.57 -24.74
N SER A 296 -4.52 5.29 -25.74
CA SER A 296 -5.45 6.43 -25.57
C SER A 296 -4.95 7.46 -24.54
N SER A 297 -3.63 7.71 -24.51
CA SER A 297 -2.95 8.48 -23.47
C SER A 297 -2.15 9.63 -24.10
N CYS A 298 -2.48 10.86 -23.72
CA CYS A 298 -1.95 12.06 -24.36
C CYS A 298 -1.02 12.88 -23.43
N ASN A 299 -0.15 13.69 -24.04
CA ASN A 299 0.70 14.64 -23.31
C ASN A 299 1.57 14.01 -22.22
N ASN A 300 1.94 12.74 -22.34
CA ASN A 300 2.84 12.11 -21.38
C ASN A 300 4.30 12.34 -21.75
N THR A 301 5.14 12.45 -20.73
CA THR A 301 6.60 12.52 -20.87
C THR A 301 7.22 11.20 -20.41
N VAL A 302 7.88 10.47 -21.30
CA VAL A 302 8.56 9.20 -21.03
C VAL A 302 10.03 9.39 -21.32
N THR A 303 10.85 9.56 -20.28
CA THR A 303 12.25 9.95 -20.49
C THR A 303 13.22 9.29 -19.51
N GLY A 304 14.40 8.94 -19.98
CA GLY A 304 15.46 8.38 -19.14
C GLY A 304 15.17 7.00 -18.56
N ASN A 305 14.19 6.27 -19.10
CA ASN A 305 13.86 4.93 -18.62
C ASN A 305 14.79 3.87 -19.26
N THR A 306 14.95 2.74 -18.58
CA THR A 306 15.66 1.58 -19.11
C THR A 306 14.67 0.45 -19.34
N CYS A 307 14.48 0.06 -20.61
CA CYS A 307 13.56 -0.98 -21.02
C CYS A 307 14.32 -2.00 -21.87
N MET A 308 14.94 -2.97 -21.21
CA MET A 308 15.73 -4.02 -21.89
C MET A 308 15.15 -5.40 -21.62
N ARG A 309 15.52 -6.35 -22.47
CA ARG A 309 15.19 -7.75 -22.28
C ARG A 309 16.45 -8.63 -22.46
N GLY A 310 16.64 -9.58 -21.53
CA GLY A 310 17.76 -10.52 -21.59
C GLY A 310 19.10 -9.82 -21.68
N THR A 311 19.83 -10.01 -22.77
CA THR A 311 21.13 -9.38 -23.06
C THR A 311 20.98 -7.97 -23.62
N GLY A 312 19.75 -7.52 -23.92
CA GLY A 312 19.49 -6.24 -24.58
C GLY A 312 19.70 -6.26 -26.09
N GLN A 313 19.67 -7.45 -26.71
CA GLN A 313 19.79 -7.62 -28.16
C GLN A 313 18.40 -7.70 -28.82
N THR A 314 18.32 -7.39 -30.10
CA THR A 314 17.06 -7.48 -30.87
C THR A 314 16.44 -8.86 -30.82
N SER A 315 17.26 -9.91 -30.74
CA SER A 315 16.81 -11.30 -30.59
C SER A 315 16.09 -11.60 -29.26
N ASP A 316 16.24 -10.75 -28.26
CA ASP A 316 15.59 -10.91 -26.95
C ASP A 316 14.09 -10.59 -27.02
N TYR A 317 13.63 -9.91 -28.06
CA TYR A 317 12.24 -9.56 -28.26
C TYR A 317 11.65 -10.38 -29.41
N THR A 318 10.55 -11.07 -29.13
CA THR A 318 9.78 -11.77 -30.16
C THR A 318 8.80 -10.81 -30.85
N SER A 319 8.21 -11.25 -31.96
CA SER A 319 7.11 -10.52 -32.61
C SER A 319 6.00 -10.19 -31.60
N GLY A 320 5.62 -8.94 -31.47
CA GLY A 320 4.59 -8.48 -30.54
C GLY A 320 5.09 -8.06 -29.13
N GLN A 321 6.39 -8.13 -28.88
CA GLN A 321 7.00 -7.61 -27.65
C GLN A 321 7.69 -6.27 -27.93
N TYR A 322 7.66 -5.33 -26.98
CA TYR A 322 8.13 -3.96 -27.19
C TYR A 322 8.83 -3.42 -25.95
N THR A 323 9.86 -2.60 -26.16
CA THR A 323 10.50 -1.79 -25.10
C THR A 323 9.56 -0.66 -24.66
N ILE A 324 9.17 0.18 -25.63
CA ILE A 324 8.18 1.25 -25.43
C ILE A 324 7.23 1.23 -26.63
N LEU A 325 5.91 1.17 -26.35
CA LEU A 325 4.89 1.13 -27.39
C LEU A 325 3.79 2.15 -27.13
N LEU A 326 3.52 3.02 -28.12
CA LEU A 326 2.32 3.81 -28.20
C LEU A 326 1.35 3.10 -29.15
N SER A 327 0.24 2.58 -28.63
CA SER A 327 -0.70 1.74 -29.37
C SER A 327 -1.98 2.49 -29.75
N GLY A 328 -2.26 2.58 -31.05
CA GLY A 328 -3.49 3.16 -31.59
C GLY A 328 -3.47 4.67 -31.72
N THR A 329 -4.56 5.22 -32.32
CA THR A 329 -4.65 6.62 -32.74
C THR A 329 -4.96 7.60 -31.62
N GLY A 330 -5.29 7.13 -30.43
CA GLY A 330 -5.66 7.97 -29.28
C GLY A 330 -4.47 8.49 -28.46
N ASN A 331 -3.22 8.21 -28.89
CA ASN A 331 -2.02 8.69 -28.22
C ASN A 331 -1.50 9.95 -28.89
N ASN A 332 -1.70 11.13 -28.29
CA ASN A 332 -1.32 12.38 -28.94
C ASN A 332 -0.36 13.19 -28.07
N TYR A 333 0.56 13.91 -28.72
CA TYR A 333 1.45 14.87 -28.08
C TYR A 333 2.31 14.30 -26.96
N ASN A 334 2.68 13.00 -27.04
CA ASN A 334 3.59 12.40 -26.08
C ASN A 334 5.05 12.67 -26.47
N LEU A 335 5.90 12.91 -25.46
CA LEU A 335 7.34 13.02 -25.62
C LEU A 335 8.03 11.76 -25.11
N ILE A 336 8.75 11.06 -25.99
CA ILE A 336 9.51 9.85 -25.64
C ILE A 336 10.99 10.09 -25.97
N SER A 337 11.82 10.35 -24.98
CA SER A 337 13.20 10.72 -25.27
C SER A 337 14.21 10.17 -24.27
N SER A 338 15.45 9.99 -24.73
CA SER A 338 16.59 9.62 -23.88
C SER A 338 16.39 8.31 -23.10
N ASN A 339 15.57 7.39 -23.60
CA ASN A 339 15.37 6.08 -22.99
C ASN A 339 16.42 5.09 -23.50
N ASN A 340 16.80 4.13 -22.65
CA ASN A 340 17.63 2.99 -23.04
C ASN A 340 16.71 1.82 -23.41
N CYS A 341 16.50 1.62 -24.71
CA CYS A 341 15.61 0.63 -25.31
C CYS A 341 16.40 -0.49 -25.98
N MET A 342 17.49 -0.96 -25.37
CA MET A 342 18.31 -2.01 -25.95
C MET A 342 17.50 -3.29 -26.23
N GLY A 343 17.59 -3.76 -27.44
CA GLY A 343 16.88 -4.91 -27.98
C GLY A 343 15.74 -4.56 -28.93
N LYS A 344 15.11 -3.38 -28.83
CA LYS A 344 14.08 -2.93 -29.76
C LYS A 344 13.80 -1.44 -29.65
N ALA A 345 13.66 -0.76 -30.78
CA ALA A 345 13.33 0.66 -30.81
C ALA A 345 11.95 0.98 -30.23
N VAL A 346 11.75 2.25 -29.92
CA VAL A 346 10.42 2.80 -29.60
C VAL A 346 9.49 2.69 -30.80
N VAL A 347 8.29 2.19 -30.58
CA VAL A 347 7.28 2.04 -31.63
C VAL A 347 6.07 2.93 -31.37
N VAL A 348 5.77 3.81 -32.33
CA VAL A 348 4.59 4.68 -32.31
C VAL A 348 3.61 4.20 -33.38
N LYS A 349 2.46 3.65 -32.94
CA LYS A 349 1.40 3.17 -33.83
C LYS A 349 0.23 4.14 -33.84
N GLY A 350 0.36 5.22 -34.61
CA GLY A 350 -0.68 6.24 -34.76
C GLY A 350 -0.64 7.34 -33.69
N GLY A 351 -1.63 8.23 -33.74
CA GLY A 351 -1.68 9.44 -32.94
C GLY A 351 -1.04 10.64 -33.67
N THR A 352 -1.23 11.85 -33.11
CA THR A 352 -0.78 13.10 -33.71
C THR A 352 0.19 13.81 -32.74
N GLY A 353 1.25 14.39 -33.30
CA GLY A 353 2.16 15.26 -32.57
C GLY A 353 3.03 14.54 -31.53
N ASN A 354 3.14 13.21 -31.60
CA ASN A 354 4.09 12.47 -30.78
C ASN A 354 5.51 12.74 -31.25
N SER A 355 6.44 12.85 -30.29
CA SER A 355 7.86 13.08 -30.56
C SER A 355 8.69 11.99 -29.88
N ALA A 356 9.45 11.23 -30.69
CA ALA A 356 10.35 10.18 -30.19
C ALA A 356 11.76 10.45 -30.72
N TRP A 357 12.72 10.79 -29.83
CA TRP A 357 14.07 11.11 -30.24
C TRP A 357 15.11 10.83 -29.14
N GLY A 358 16.37 10.60 -29.56
CA GLY A 358 17.49 10.42 -28.65
C GLY A 358 17.37 9.14 -27.78
N ASN A 359 16.49 8.22 -28.12
CA ASN A 359 16.42 6.93 -27.46
C ASN A 359 17.56 6.03 -27.94
N LYS A 360 18.19 5.32 -27.02
CA LYS A 360 19.24 4.36 -27.36
C LYS A 360 18.64 3.00 -27.65
N PHE A 361 18.96 2.44 -28.81
CA PHE A 361 18.61 1.08 -29.22
C PHE A 361 19.72 0.52 -30.12
N ASP A 362 19.76 -0.78 -30.32
CA ASP A 362 20.78 -1.47 -31.10
C ASP A 362 20.28 -1.94 -32.46
N ASP A 363 19.02 -1.69 -32.79
CA ASP A 363 18.43 -2.00 -34.09
C ASP A 363 18.40 -0.73 -34.94
N THR A 364 18.96 -0.83 -36.16
CA THR A 364 19.01 0.28 -37.12
C THR A 364 17.74 0.37 -37.99
N ASP A 365 16.87 -0.62 -37.94
CA ASP A 365 15.73 -0.74 -38.86
C ASP A 365 14.46 -0.01 -38.36
N ASP A 366 14.44 0.47 -37.14
CA ASP A 366 13.28 1.07 -36.48
C ASP A 366 13.42 2.58 -36.19
N LEU A 367 14.27 3.27 -36.90
CA LEU A 367 14.28 4.74 -36.84
C LEU A 367 13.03 5.29 -37.54
N PRO A 368 12.16 6.06 -36.85
CA PRO A 368 11.03 6.69 -37.51
C PRO A 368 11.48 7.76 -38.50
#